data_a766f974399a6d25c9ad1d2c7931ee87
#
_entry.id   a766f974399a6d25c9ad1d2c7931ee87
#
_cell.length_a   1.000
_cell.length_b   1.000
_cell.length_c   1.000
_cell.angle_alpha   90.00
_cell.angle_beta   90.00
_cell.angle_gamma   90.00
#
_symmetry.space_group_name_H-M   'P 1'
#
loop_
_entity.id
_entity.type
_entity.pdbx_description
1 polymer ?
#
loop_
_entity_poly.entity_id
_entity_poly.type
_entity_poly.pdbx_seq_one_letter_code
_entity_poly.pdbx_strand_id
1 'polypeptide(L)'
;PETIFMVPAGDQKRLIKAGVKNVIEMNWWESLEISETTFHFTPVQHWSKRGLFDRNKSLWGGWFIQTDSLALYHAGDTGYSNDFKTTYERLGVPDYSFIPIGAYDPRWFMKDSHVNPEEAIQIALDLKTPHSFGMHWGTFSLTDEPVTEPPIRLKQALKDQNLAPDFFRSPKPGEILELIK
;
A
#
# COMPACT_ATOMS: atom_id res chain seq x y z
N PRO A 1 0.47 2.31 -27.36
CA PRO A 1 1.10 1.93 -26.10
C PRO A 1 0.57 0.57 -25.67
N GLU A 2 1.47 -0.34 -25.35
CA GLU A 2 1.14 -1.73 -24.98
C GLU A 2 0.93 -1.89 -23.47
N THR A 3 0.96 -0.79 -22.71
CA THR A 3 0.79 -0.79 -21.24
C THR A 3 -0.57 -1.37 -20.86
N ILE A 4 -0.55 -2.35 -19.99
CA ILE A 4 -1.76 -2.93 -19.39
C ILE A 4 -2.02 -2.20 -18.07
N PHE A 5 -3.25 -1.73 -17.90
CA PHE A 5 -3.72 -1.11 -16.67
C PHE A 5 -4.60 -2.09 -15.90
N MET A 6 -4.09 -2.63 -14.83
CA MET A 6 -4.90 -3.38 -13.86
C MET A 6 -5.52 -2.39 -12.88
N VAL A 7 -6.83 -2.42 -12.76
CA VAL A 7 -7.58 -1.45 -11.97
C VAL A 7 -8.61 -2.13 -11.07
N PRO A 8 -8.98 -1.51 -9.95
CA PRO A 8 -10.09 -2.00 -9.13
C PRO A 8 -11.39 -2.10 -9.93
N ALA A 9 -12.20 -3.10 -9.64
CA ALA A 9 -13.53 -3.24 -10.23
C ALA A 9 -14.37 -1.96 -10.02
N GLY A 10 -14.99 -1.48 -11.11
CA GLY A 10 -15.74 -0.23 -11.19
C GLY A 10 -14.99 0.94 -11.86
N ASP A 11 -13.69 0.84 -12.11
CA ASP A 11 -12.90 1.93 -12.70
C ASP A 11 -12.59 1.75 -14.20
N GLN A 12 -12.78 0.56 -14.81
CA GLN A 12 -12.46 0.28 -16.22
C GLN A 12 -13.10 1.28 -17.18
N LYS A 13 -14.42 1.48 -17.06
CA LYS A 13 -15.17 2.37 -17.95
C LYS A 13 -14.62 3.79 -17.95
N ARG A 14 -14.10 4.25 -16.82
CA ARG A 14 -13.51 5.59 -16.66
C ARG A 14 -12.20 5.71 -17.46
N LEU A 15 -11.32 4.71 -17.35
CA LEU A 15 -10.05 4.69 -18.06
C LEU A 15 -10.26 4.55 -19.58
N ILE A 16 -11.18 3.68 -20.00
CA ILE A 16 -11.54 3.52 -21.42
C ILE A 16 -12.07 4.85 -21.97
N LYS A 17 -12.93 5.56 -21.23
CA LYS A 17 -13.41 6.89 -21.65
C LYS A 17 -12.29 7.93 -21.74
N ALA A 18 -11.23 7.79 -20.95
CA ALA A 18 -10.04 8.62 -21.02
C ALA A 18 -9.05 8.21 -22.15
N GLY A 19 -9.39 7.18 -22.94
CA GLY A 19 -8.60 6.74 -24.09
C GLY A 19 -7.61 5.60 -23.80
N VAL A 20 -7.62 5.03 -22.60
CA VAL A 20 -6.80 3.87 -22.27
C VAL A 20 -7.40 2.63 -22.93
N LYS A 21 -6.58 1.84 -23.65
CA LYS A 21 -7.05 0.70 -24.45
C LYS A 21 -7.02 -0.62 -23.69
N ASN A 22 -5.95 -0.89 -22.96
CA ASN A 22 -5.70 -2.15 -22.29
C ASN A 22 -6.00 -2.00 -20.80
N VAL A 23 -7.24 -2.23 -20.40
CA VAL A 23 -7.69 -2.10 -19.00
C VAL A 23 -8.33 -3.40 -18.55
N ILE A 24 -7.84 -3.94 -17.44
CA ILE A 24 -8.35 -5.16 -16.80
C ILE A 24 -8.86 -4.78 -15.41
N GLU A 25 -10.14 -5.02 -15.14
CA GLU A 25 -10.70 -4.87 -13.80
C GLU A 25 -10.41 -6.09 -12.94
N MET A 26 -10.12 -5.86 -11.67
CA MET A 26 -9.88 -6.93 -10.70
C MET A 26 -10.71 -6.73 -9.45
N ASN A 27 -11.30 -7.81 -8.96
CA ASN A 27 -11.93 -7.89 -7.65
C ASN A 27 -10.90 -8.30 -6.59
N TRP A 28 -11.22 -8.04 -5.31
CA TRP A 28 -10.38 -8.52 -4.21
C TRP A 28 -10.16 -10.03 -4.29
N TRP A 29 -8.91 -10.43 -4.09
CA TRP A 29 -8.41 -11.81 -4.15
C TRP A 29 -8.35 -12.41 -5.56
N GLU A 30 -8.65 -11.64 -6.59
CA GLU A 30 -8.35 -12.07 -7.96
C GLU A 30 -6.86 -11.93 -8.24
N SER A 31 -6.36 -12.79 -9.11
CA SER A 31 -4.99 -12.80 -9.58
C SER A 31 -4.92 -12.83 -11.10
N LEU A 32 -3.87 -12.23 -11.63
CA LEU A 32 -3.57 -12.24 -13.07
C LEU A 32 -2.08 -12.47 -13.25
N GLU A 33 -1.74 -13.44 -14.08
CA GLU A 33 -0.35 -13.70 -14.47
C GLU A 33 -0.04 -12.99 -15.79
N ILE A 34 1.06 -12.24 -15.80
CA ILE A 34 1.61 -11.57 -16.98
C ILE A 34 3.12 -11.80 -16.99
N SER A 35 3.65 -12.49 -18.02
CA SER A 35 5.09 -12.69 -18.21
C SER A 35 5.81 -13.17 -16.94
N GLU A 36 5.41 -14.33 -16.42
CA GLU A 36 6.02 -14.97 -15.22
C GLU A 36 5.89 -14.16 -13.92
N THR A 37 5.02 -13.15 -13.91
CA THR A 37 4.70 -12.35 -12.73
C THR A 37 3.23 -12.47 -12.42
N THR A 38 2.90 -12.91 -11.20
CA THR A 38 1.52 -12.97 -10.72
C THR A 38 1.20 -11.72 -9.89
N PHE A 39 0.12 -11.06 -10.25
CA PHE A 39 -0.42 -9.90 -9.55
C PHE A 39 -1.69 -10.30 -8.82
N HIS A 40 -1.73 -10.16 -7.50
CA HIS A 40 -2.92 -10.39 -6.69
C HIS A 40 -3.44 -9.04 -6.19
N PHE A 41 -4.73 -8.78 -6.41
CA PHE A 41 -5.38 -7.59 -5.87
C PHE A 41 -5.96 -7.90 -4.49
N THR A 42 -5.50 -7.21 -3.44
CA THR A 42 -5.85 -7.49 -2.05
C THR A 42 -6.73 -6.42 -1.45
N PRO A 43 -7.69 -6.76 -0.55
CA PRO A 43 -8.42 -5.76 0.21
C PRO A 43 -7.49 -5.01 1.18
N VAL A 44 -7.87 -3.78 1.47
CA VAL A 44 -7.31 -2.95 2.54
C VAL A 44 -8.41 -2.06 3.10
N GLN A 45 -8.20 -1.43 4.25
CA GLN A 45 -9.21 -0.56 4.85
C GLN A 45 -9.10 0.87 4.29
N HIS A 46 -9.93 1.17 3.29
CA HIS A 46 -10.02 2.50 2.69
C HIS A 46 -11.43 2.73 2.12
N TRP A 47 -11.55 3.59 1.16
CA TRP A 47 -12.78 3.90 0.42
C TRP A 47 -12.46 4.44 -0.97
N SER A 48 -13.48 4.52 -1.84
CA SER A 48 -13.35 5.14 -3.16
C SER A 48 -14.40 6.23 -3.37
N LYS A 49 -14.00 7.30 -4.06
CA LYS A 49 -14.90 8.36 -4.51
C LYS A 49 -14.20 9.19 -5.60
N ARG A 50 -14.94 9.55 -6.66
CA ARG A 50 -14.49 10.46 -7.72
C ARG A 50 -15.47 11.60 -7.95
N GLY A 51 -16.75 11.41 -7.63
CA GLY A 51 -17.82 12.38 -7.81
C GLY A 51 -18.69 12.51 -6.57
N LEU A 52 -19.82 13.23 -6.69
CA LEU A 52 -20.71 13.47 -5.54
C LEU A 52 -21.51 12.22 -5.13
N PHE A 53 -21.79 11.29 -6.06
CA PHE A 53 -22.74 10.20 -5.86
C PHE A 53 -22.13 8.80 -6.13
N ASP A 54 -20.81 8.68 -6.13
CA ASP A 54 -20.12 7.45 -6.49
C ASP A 54 -19.25 6.86 -5.37
N ARG A 55 -19.48 7.24 -4.12
CA ARG A 55 -18.75 6.70 -2.97
C ARG A 55 -18.89 5.17 -2.93
N ASN A 56 -17.76 4.47 -2.86
CA ASN A 56 -17.64 3.01 -2.81
C ASN A 56 -18.29 2.27 -3.98
N LYS A 57 -18.42 2.93 -5.15
CA LYS A 57 -18.87 2.28 -6.39
C LYS A 57 -17.74 1.62 -7.18
N SER A 58 -16.51 1.94 -6.88
CA SER A 58 -15.32 1.19 -7.30
C SER A 58 -14.69 0.53 -6.08
N LEU A 59 -13.96 -0.54 -6.26
CA LEU A 59 -13.12 -1.11 -5.22
C LEU A 59 -11.87 -0.26 -5.00
N TRP A 60 -11.12 -0.59 -3.97
CA TRP A 60 -9.79 -0.07 -3.62
C TRP A 60 -8.96 -1.24 -3.09
N GLY A 61 -7.65 -1.11 -2.98
CA GLY A 61 -6.86 -2.24 -2.51
C GLY A 61 -5.36 -2.02 -2.60
N GLY A 62 -4.65 -3.06 -2.13
CA GLY A 62 -3.22 -3.24 -2.30
C GLY A 62 -2.90 -4.26 -3.39
N TRP A 63 -1.62 -4.43 -3.64
CA TRP A 63 -1.10 -5.38 -4.61
C TRP A 63 -0.05 -6.27 -3.99
N PHE A 64 -0.23 -7.59 -4.11
CA PHE A 64 0.82 -8.57 -3.87
C PHE A 64 1.34 -9.05 -5.22
N ILE A 65 2.63 -8.81 -5.47
CA ILE A 65 3.27 -9.05 -6.78
C ILE A 65 4.33 -10.11 -6.56
N GLN A 66 4.22 -11.21 -7.28
CA GLN A 66 5.07 -12.39 -7.08
C GLN A 66 5.68 -12.87 -8.38
N THR A 67 6.98 -13.12 -8.34
CA THR A 67 7.74 -13.90 -9.34
C THR A 67 8.30 -15.15 -8.68
N ASP A 68 8.99 -16.02 -9.42
CA ASP A 68 9.68 -17.20 -8.87
C ASP A 68 10.73 -16.83 -7.79
N SER A 69 11.26 -15.62 -7.84
CA SER A 69 12.39 -15.23 -6.99
C SER A 69 12.10 -14.07 -6.04
N LEU A 70 10.99 -13.33 -6.20
CA LEU A 70 10.72 -12.11 -5.44
C LEU A 70 9.22 -11.95 -5.21
N ALA A 71 8.84 -11.59 -3.99
CA ALA A 71 7.49 -11.20 -3.62
C ALA A 71 7.48 -9.78 -3.04
N LEU A 72 6.64 -8.91 -3.59
CA LEU A 72 6.46 -7.53 -3.17
C LEU A 72 5.02 -7.30 -2.72
N TYR A 73 4.83 -6.50 -1.70
CA TYR A 73 3.52 -6.02 -1.29
C TYR A 73 3.45 -4.49 -1.29
N HIS A 74 2.45 -3.94 -1.95
CA HIS A 74 2.14 -2.50 -1.95
C HIS A 74 0.77 -2.31 -1.34
N ALA A 75 0.71 -1.69 -0.16
CA ALA A 75 -0.53 -1.57 0.60
C ALA A 75 -1.57 -0.64 -0.04
N GLY A 76 -1.15 0.31 -0.89
CA GLY A 76 -2.01 1.43 -1.26
C GLY A 76 -2.27 2.35 -0.06
N ASP A 77 -3.32 3.16 -0.14
CA ASP A 77 -3.77 3.94 1.01
C ASP A 77 -4.64 3.07 1.91
N THR A 78 -4.38 3.09 3.21
CA THR A 78 -5.09 2.20 4.14
C THR A 78 -5.08 2.69 5.58
N GLY A 79 -6.19 2.46 6.29
CA GLY A 79 -6.22 2.32 7.74
C GLY A 79 -5.72 0.93 8.17
N TYR A 80 -5.59 0.71 9.47
CA TYR A 80 -5.21 -0.61 9.98
C TYR A 80 -6.43 -1.54 10.05
N SER A 81 -6.27 -2.75 9.50
CA SER A 81 -7.30 -3.80 9.51
C SER A 81 -6.69 -5.20 9.61
N ASN A 82 -7.54 -6.21 9.74
CA ASN A 82 -7.11 -7.60 9.74
C ASN A 82 -6.77 -8.15 8.32
N ASP A 83 -6.98 -7.34 7.29
CA ASP A 83 -6.71 -7.75 5.90
C ASP A 83 -5.25 -8.14 5.67
N PHE A 84 -4.31 -7.52 6.41
CA PHE A 84 -2.87 -7.81 6.30
C PHE A 84 -2.50 -9.20 6.81
N LYS A 85 -3.12 -9.65 7.91
CA LYS A 85 -2.98 -11.03 8.41
C LYS A 85 -3.56 -12.02 7.40
N THR A 86 -4.74 -11.69 6.87
CA THR A 86 -5.39 -12.51 5.84
C THR A 86 -4.56 -12.58 4.56
N THR A 87 -3.92 -11.48 4.17
CA THR A 87 -3.01 -11.42 3.03
C THR A 87 -1.82 -12.36 3.24
N TYR A 88 -1.17 -12.29 4.41
CA TYR A 88 -0.12 -13.22 4.77
C TYR A 88 -0.59 -14.69 4.76
N GLU A 89 -1.75 -14.97 5.35
CA GLU A 89 -2.29 -16.34 5.43
C GLU A 89 -2.60 -16.93 4.04
N ARG A 90 -3.01 -16.10 3.08
CA ARG A 90 -3.37 -16.54 1.72
C ARG A 90 -2.21 -16.58 0.75
N LEU A 91 -1.30 -15.61 0.82
CA LEU A 91 -0.29 -15.37 -0.21
C LEU A 91 1.14 -15.58 0.29
N GLY A 92 1.33 -15.74 1.60
CA GLY A 92 2.64 -15.93 2.21
C GLY A 92 3.33 -14.63 2.57
N VAL A 93 4.64 -14.71 2.80
CA VAL A 93 5.49 -13.60 3.23
C VAL A 93 6.00 -12.83 2.02
N PRO A 94 5.77 -11.51 1.91
CA PRO A 94 6.48 -10.71 0.92
C PRO A 94 7.93 -10.47 1.36
N ASP A 95 8.89 -10.48 0.42
CA ASP A 95 10.28 -10.10 0.69
C ASP A 95 10.37 -8.61 1.08
N TYR A 96 9.53 -7.78 0.45
CA TYR A 96 9.47 -6.34 0.71
C TYR A 96 8.03 -5.84 0.74
N SER A 97 7.74 -4.89 1.63
CA SER A 97 6.45 -4.19 1.65
C SER A 97 6.61 -2.67 1.57
N PHE A 98 5.66 -2.04 0.88
CA PHE A 98 5.53 -0.59 0.76
C PHE A 98 4.24 -0.19 1.48
N ILE A 99 4.39 0.54 2.60
CA ILE A 99 3.30 0.84 3.52
C ILE A 99 3.22 2.36 3.74
N PRO A 100 2.03 2.98 3.69
CA PRO A 100 1.90 4.41 3.95
C PRO A 100 2.28 4.74 5.39
N ILE A 101 2.92 5.91 5.59
CA ILE A 101 3.30 6.43 6.91
C ILE A 101 2.90 7.88 7.12
N GLY A 102 2.20 8.51 6.18
CA GLY A 102 1.75 9.91 6.23
C GLY A 102 0.25 10.05 6.06
N ALA A 103 -0.23 11.28 6.19
CA ALA A 103 -1.64 11.66 6.14
C ALA A 103 -2.48 11.03 7.26
N TYR A 104 -1.98 11.02 8.51
CA TYR A 104 -2.63 10.32 9.62
C TYR A 104 -3.30 11.22 10.66
N ASP A 105 -3.03 12.52 10.69
CA ASP A 105 -3.65 13.44 11.65
C ASP A 105 -4.73 14.34 11.03
N PRO A 106 -5.81 14.66 11.79
CA PRO A 106 -6.07 14.24 13.17
C PRO A 106 -6.57 12.79 13.24
N ARG A 107 -6.07 12.00 14.18
CA ARG A 107 -6.35 10.57 14.30
C ARG A 107 -7.84 10.21 14.40
N TRP A 108 -8.66 11.06 15.06
CA TRP A 108 -10.10 10.81 15.19
C TRP A 108 -10.84 10.75 13.84
N PHE A 109 -10.28 11.38 12.81
CA PHE A 109 -10.84 11.42 11.46
C PHE A 109 -10.09 10.50 10.49
N MET A 110 -8.74 10.44 10.59
CA MET A 110 -7.90 9.80 9.60
C MET A 110 -7.70 8.29 9.83
N LYS A 111 -7.82 7.80 11.08
CA LYS A 111 -7.43 6.42 11.44
C LYS A 111 -8.14 5.31 10.65
N ASP A 112 -9.35 5.58 10.19
CA ASP A 112 -10.15 4.58 9.44
C ASP A 112 -9.72 4.46 7.97
N SER A 113 -8.87 5.37 7.49
CA SER A 113 -8.41 5.40 6.09
C SER A 113 -6.89 5.48 5.95
N HIS A 114 -6.18 5.97 6.97
CA HIS A 114 -4.73 6.15 6.93
C HIS A 114 -4.09 5.72 8.25
N VAL A 115 -3.11 4.84 8.16
CA VAL A 115 -2.30 4.42 9.31
C VAL A 115 -1.29 5.49 9.71
N ASN A 116 -1.00 5.55 11.01
CA ASN A 116 0.17 6.26 11.51
C ASN A 116 1.43 5.34 11.47
N PRO A 117 2.64 5.85 11.74
CA PRO A 117 3.85 5.06 11.70
C PRO A 117 3.84 3.82 12.60
N GLU A 118 3.20 3.89 13.78
CA GLU A 118 3.09 2.75 14.70
C GLU A 118 2.19 1.64 14.13
N GLU A 119 1.07 2.02 13.52
CA GLU A 119 0.17 1.07 12.85
C GLU A 119 0.80 0.52 11.58
N ALA A 120 1.62 1.31 10.86
CA ALA A 120 2.38 0.84 9.71
C ALA A 120 3.39 -0.26 10.10
N ILE A 121 4.08 -0.11 11.25
CA ILE A 121 4.91 -1.18 11.82
C ILE A 121 4.08 -2.43 12.11
N GLN A 122 2.87 -2.26 12.68
CA GLN A 122 1.99 -3.40 12.95
C GLN A 122 1.59 -4.14 11.66
N ILE A 123 1.33 -3.41 10.57
CA ILE A 123 1.08 -4.02 9.24
C ILE A 123 2.29 -4.86 8.80
N ALA A 124 3.50 -4.32 8.91
CA ALA A 124 4.71 -5.04 8.54
C ALA A 124 4.90 -6.34 9.36
N LEU A 125 4.59 -6.29 10.66
CA LEU A 125 4.61 -7.46 11.55
C LEU A 125 3.53 -8.48 11.19
N ASP A 126 2.32 -8.04 10.84
CA ASP A 126 1.22 -8.91 10.45
C ASP A 126 1.47 -9.62 9.11
N LEU A 127 2.13 -8.95 8.17
CA LEU A 127 2.60 -9.51 6.91
C LEU A 127 3.83 -10.42 7.09
N LYS A 128 4.49 -10.33 8.25
CA LYS A 128 5.79 -10.97 8.55
C LYS A 128 6.90 -10.59 7.56
N THR A 129 6.76 -9.45 6.89
CA THR A 129 7.78 -9.00 5.94
C THR A 129 9.10 -8.69 6.64
N PRO A 130 10.24 -9.14 6.10
CA PRO A 130 11.54 -8.84 6.69
C PRO A 130 11.97 -7.38 6.47
N HIS A 131 11.50 -6.76 5.39
CA HIS A 131 11.89 -5.39 5.02
C HIS A 131 10.69 -4.58 4.56
N SER A 132 10.49 -3.40 5.15
CA SER A 132 9.41 -2.49 4.79
C SER A 132 9.94 -1.11 4.40
N PHE A 133 9.20 -0.44 3.50
CA PHE A 133 9.49 0.92 3.07
C PHE A 133 8.28 1.81 3.27
N GLY A 134 8.51 2.95 3.93
CA GLY A 134 7.49 3.97 4.15
C GLY A 134 7.24 4.79 2.89
N MET A 135 6.00 4.87 2.48
CA MET A 135 5.53 5.71 1.37
C MET A 135 4.46 6.70 1.83
N HIS A 136 3.89 7.46 0.91
CA HIS A 136 2.80 8.43 1.14
C HIS A 136 3.17 9.53 2.16
N TRP A 137 4.40 10.05 2.09
CA TRP A 137 4.90 11.13 2.92
C TRP A 137 5.86 12.06 2.15
N GLY A 138 6.13 13.24 2.69
CA GLY A 138 7.25 14.09 2.25
C GLY A 138 6.99 14.95 1.01
N THR A 139 5.84 14.86 0.34
CA THR A 139 5.55 15.57 -0.92
C THR A 139 4.47 16.64 -0.77
N PHE A 140 3.35 16.30 -0.16
CA PHE A 140 2.21 17.21 0.00
C PHE A 140 1.82 17.34 1.48
N SER A 141 1.46 18.55 1.90
CA SER A 141 0.82 18.80 3.20
C SER A 141 -0.68 18.52 3.01
N LEU A 142 -1.12 17.33 3.33
CA LEU A 142 -2.50 16.87 3.15
C LEU A 142 -3.33 16.92 4.44
N THR A 143 -2.68 16.89 5.59
CA THR A 143 -3.22 16.67 6.92
C THR A 143 -2.49 17.52 7.94
N ASP A 144 -2.83 17.38 9.23
CA ASP A 144 -2.36 18.28 10.28
C ASP A 144 -0.90 18.01 10.71
N GLU A 145 -0.37 16.79 10.50
CA GLU A 145 1.02 16.51 10.84
C GLU A 145 2.01 17.22 9.90
N PRO A 146 3.17 17.68 10.41
CA PRO A 146 4.24 18.22 9.58
C PRO A 146 4.74 17.22 8.54
N VAL A 147 4.94 17.66 7.30
CA VAL A 147 5.38 16.83 6.16
C VAL A 147 6.65 16.00 6.46
N THR A 148 7.51 16.48 7.35
CA THR A 148 8.75 15.82 7.74
C THR A 148 8.66 14.96 9.00
N GLU A 149 7.51 14.92 9.66
CA GLU A 149 7.31 14.18 10.91
C GLU A 149 7.28 12.65 10.71
N PRO A 150 6.63 12.08 9.66
CA PRO A 150 6.44 10.63 9.55
C PRO A 150 7.71 9.80 9.71
N PRO A 151 8.88 10.11 9.08
CA PRO A 151 10.10 9.34 9.29
C PRO A 151 10.70 9.48 10.70
N ILE A 152 10.49 10.63 11.35
CA ILE A 152 10.96 10.85 12.73
C ILE A 152 10.16 9.96 13.68
N ARG A 153 8.85 9.98 13.53
CA ARG A 153 7.92 9.17 14.33
C ARG A 153 8.12 7.67 14.09
N LEU A 154 8.31 7.26 12.83
CA LEU A 154 8.64 5.86 12.48
C LEU A 154 9.91 5.38 13.20
N LYS A 155 10.98 6.18 13.15
CA LYS A 155 12.23 5.86 13.83
C LYS A 155 12.06 5.73 15.35
N GLN A 156 11.26 6.61 15.96
CA GLN A 156 10.97 6.52 17.39
C GLN A 156 10.15 5.27 17.71
N ALA A 157 9.11 4.98 16.92
CA ALA A 157 8.26 3.81 17.11
C ALA A 157 9.02 2.49 16.98
N LEU A 158 9.96 2.37 16.04
CA LEU A 158 10.85 1.21 15.92
C LEU A 158 11.69 1.02 17.17
N LYS A 159 12.28 2.10 17.70
CA LYS A 159 13.07 2.06 18.93
C LYS A 159 12.23 1.64 20.13
N ASP A 160 11.02 2.16 20.28
CA ASP A 160 10.14 1.87 21.41
C ASP A 160 9.67 0.40 21.39
N GLN A 161 9.61 -0.21 20.20
CA GLN A 161 9.27 -1.62 20.01
C GLN A 161 10.50 -2.56 19.98
N ASN A 162 11.73 -2.04 20.21
CA ASN A 162 12.99 -2.78 20.09
C ASN A 162 13.19 -3.48 18.74
N LEU A 163 12.74 -2.85 17.66
CA LEU A 163 12.93 -3.33 16.28
C LEU A 163 14.20 -2.71 15.67
N ALA A 164 14.84 -3.48 14.77
CA ALA A 164 16.01 -3.00 14.06
C ALA A 164 15.66 -1.82 13.15
N PRO A 165 16.54 -0.81 13.00
CA PRO A 165 16.26 0.36 12.15
C PRO A 165 16.05 0.04 10.67
N ASP A 166 16.58 -1.07 10.18
CA ASP A 166 16.46 -1.57 8.81
C ASP A 166 15.22 -2.43 8.56
N PHE A 167 14.52 -2.83 9.62
CA PHE A 167 13.24 -3.53 9.52
C PHE A 167 12.20 -2.69 8.76
N PHE A 168 12.18 -1.37 9.02
CA PHE A 168 11.25 -0.48 8.33
C PHE A 168 11.94 0.87 8.05
N ARG A 169 12.27 1.11 6.78
CA ARG A 169 12.96 2.32 6.33
C ARG A 169 11.98 3.32 5.74
N SER A 170 12.30 4.60 5.83
CA SER A 170 11.55 5.70 5.19
C SER A 170 12.47 6.43 4.19
N PRO A 171 12.63 5.91 2.97
CA PRO A 171 13.48 6.53 1.95
C PRO A 171 12.96 7.92 1.60
N LYS A 172 13.88 8.83 1.32
CA LYS A 172 13.51 10.18 0.87
C LYS A 172 12.90 10.13 -0.54
N PRO A 173 11.96 11.03 -0.89
CA PRO A 173 11.49 11.14 -2.26
C PRO A 173 12.66 11.27 -3.25
N GLY A 174 12.70 10.38 -4.27
CA GLY A 174 13.78 10.29 -5.26
C GLY A 174 15.00 9.46 -4.84
N GLU A 175 15.05 8.92 -3.64
CA GLU A 175 16.10 7.99 -3.22
C GLU A 175 15.96 6.65 -3.97
N ILE A 176 17.08 6.14 -4.51
CA ILE A 176 17.13 4.84 -5.16
C ILE A 176 17.56 3.79 -4.14
N LEU A 177 16.79 2.72 -4.05
CA LEU A 177 17.07 1.58 -3.19
C LEU A 177 17.34 0.35 -4.06
N GLU A 178 18.44 -0.33 -3.81
CA GLU A 178 18.68 -1.66 -4.35
C GLU A 178 18.03 -2.69 -3.43
N LEU A 179 17.13 -3.51 -3.99
CA LEU A 179 16.52 -4.62 -3.28
C LEU A 179 17.47 -5.83 -3.39
N ILE A 180 18.04 -6.22 -2.26
CA ILE A 180 18.96 -7.35 -2.16
C ILE A 180 18.21 -8.53 -1.57
N LYS A 181 18.32 -9.68 -2.20
CA LYS A 181 17.76 -10.94 -1.71
C LYS A 181 18.79 -11.73 -0.93
#